data_e706dbf327a509e5c266c61b70d972ac
#
_entry.id   e706dbf327a509e5c266c61b70d972ac
#
_cell.length_a   1.000
_cell.length_b   1.000
_cell.length_c   1.000
_cell.angle_alpha   90.00
_cell.angle_beta   90.00
_cell.angle_gamma   90.00
#
_symmetry.space_group_name_H-M   'P 1'
#
loop_
_entity.id
_entity.type
_entity.pdbx_description
1 polymer ?
#
loop_
_entity_poly.entity_id
_entity_poly.type
_entity_poly.pdbx_seq_one_letter_code
_entity_poly.pdbx_strand_id
1 'polypeptide(L)'
;MLVELNEDNAKKAVESLGDGTAFAIANVTDEDSVTDCIKATIEKFGGIHIVVNCAGIGSASKTVGKDGAHPLQYFKTVVDINLIGTFNVLRLAAVEMGNNEPGEDGECGVIVNTASVAAFDGQIGQAGYSASKAGVVGMTLPIARDLARMGIRVNTIAPGIFDTPMMAMASDQVRSPLIEMTQFPKRLGLPQEYASLVKHIVENTFLNGETIRL
;
A
#
# COMPACT_ATOMS: atom_id res chain seq x y z
N MET A 1 0.65 1.82 14.96
CA MET A 1 2.03 1.37 14.67
C MET A 1 2.41 1.85 13.28
N LEU A 2 3.51 2.55 13.13
CA LEU A 2 4.10 2.91 11.84
C LEU A 2 5.16 1.88 11.50
N VAL A 3 5.09 1.29 10.29
CA VAL A 3 6.01 0.24 9.85
C VAL A 3 6.87 0.79 8.74
N GLU A 4 8.18 0.77 8.90
CA GLU A 4 9.14 1.38 8.00
C GLU A 4 10.41 0.51 7.93
N LEU A 5 11.12 0.57 6.81
CA LEU A 5 12.41 -0.11 6.65
C LEU A 5 13.58 0.74 7.19
N ASN A 6 13.45 2.07 7.10
CA ASN A 6 14.45 3.03 7.53
C ASN A 6 14.11 3.62 8.90
N GLU A 7 14.94 3.35 9.89
CA GLU A 7 14.72 3.76 11.29
C GLU A 7 14.67 5.28 11.46
N ASP A 8 15.50 6.03 10.75
CA ASP A 8 15.51 7.50 10.86
C ASP A 8 14.21 8.12 10.31
N ASN A 9 13.67 7.55 9.23
CA ASN A 9 12.37 7.96 8.70
C ASN A 9 11.24 7.64 9.69
N ALA A 10 11.28 6.46 10.30
CA ALA A 10 10.30 6.03 11.30
C ALA A 10 10.30 6.96 12.52
N LYS A 11 11.47 7.28 13.07
CA LYS A 11 11.64 8.21 14.21
C LYS A 11 11.07 9.59 13.91
N LYS A 12 11.46 10.19 12.79
CA LYS A 12 10.96 11.51 12.36
C LYS A 12 9.43 11.53 12.20
N ALA A 13 8.86 10.45 11.65
CA ALA A 13 7.42 10.36 11.48
C ALA A 13 6.70 10.28 12.83
N VAL A 14 7.16 9.45 13.76
CA VAL A 14 6.57 9.33 15.10
C VAL A 14 6.70 10.64 15.88
N GLU A 15 7.85 11.32 15.82
CA GLU A 15 8.04 12.65 16.43
C GLU A 15 7.02 13.67 15.90
N SER A 16 6.72 13.64 14.60
CA SER A 16 5.76 14.55 13.99
C SER A 16 4.29 14.24 14.32
N LEU A 17 3.98 12.96 14.59
CA LEU A 17 2.64 12.48 14.88
C LEU A 17 2.29 12.59 16.38
N GLY A 18 3.28 12.67 17.26
CA GLY A 18 3.10 12.87 18.70
C GLY A 18 2.71 11.60 19.46
N ASP A 19 2.22 11.82 20.68
CA ASP A 19 1.86 10.76 21.63
C ASP A 19 0.80 9.81 21.08
N GLY A 20 0.89 8.55 21.47
CA GLY A 20 -0.03 7.49 20.99
C GLY A 20 0.45 6.81 19.71
N THR A 21 1.57 7.24 19.12
CA THR A 21 2.21 6.58 17.99
C THR A 21 3.43 5.75 18.41
N ALA A 22 3.76 4.73 17.63
CA ALA A 22 4.97 3.93 17.76
C ALA A 22 5.41 3.46 16.38
N PHE A 23 6.65 3.00 16.26
CA PHE A 23 7.13 2.41 15.02
C PHE A 23 7.73 1.02 15.25
N ALA A 24 7.77 0.25 14.18
CA ALA A 24 8.53 -0.99 14.07
C ALA A 24 9.31 -0.98 12.75
N ILE A 25 10.52 -1.54 12.79
CA ILE A 25 11.32 -1.72 11.58
C ILE A 25 11.02 -3.10 11.03
N ALA A 26 10.49 -3.16 9.79
CA ALA A 26 10.18 -4.42 9.15
C ALA A 26 10.38 -4.37 7.63
N ASN A 27 10.88 -5.48 7.10
CA ASN A 27 10.90 -5.75 5.67
C ASN A 27 9.65 -6.55 5.31
N VAL A 28 8.76 -5.96 4.51
CA VAL A 28 7.48 -6.60 4.11
C VAL A 28 7.65 -7.90 3.33
N THR A 29 8.83 -8.12 2.71
CA THR A 29 9.14 -9.36 1.97
C THR A 29 9.63 -10.50 2.86
N ASP A 30 9.87 -10.23 4.14
CA ASP A 30 10.36 -11.19 5.13
C ASP A 30 9.23 -11.52 6.11
N GLU A 31 8.88 -12.80 6.19
CA GLU A 31 7.76 -13.28 7.02
C GLU A 31 8.02 -13.09 8.52
N ASP A 32 9.24 -13.41 8.97
CA ASP A 32 9.59 -13.30 10.38
C ASP A 32 9.60 -11.83 10.81
N SER A 33 10.16 -10.95 9.97
CA SER A 33 10.17 -9.51 10.20
C SER A 33 8.77 -8.92 10.33
N VAL A 34 7.83 -9.33 9.48
CA VAL A 34 6.42 -8.89 9.56
C VAL A 34 5.72 -9.48 10.78
N THR A 35 5.99 -10.75 11.09
CA THR A 35 5.41 -11.43 12.28
C THR A 35 5.82 -10.72 13.56
N ASP A 36 7.08 -10.35 13.71
CA ASP A 36 7.58 -9.63 14.89
C ASP A 36 7.00 -8.21 14.98
N CYS A 37 6.82 -7.54 13.85
CA CYS A 37 6.14 -6.25 13.79
C CYS A 37 4.66 -6.34 14.24
N ILE A 38 3.95 -7.38 13.84
CA ILE A 38 2.55 -7.63 14.24
C ILE A 38 2.48 -7.89 15.75
N LYS A 39 3.34 -8.75 16.31
CA LYS A 39 3.43 -8.99 17.76
C LYS A 39 3.69 -7.70 18.52
N ALA A 40 4.68 -6.92 18.11
CA ALA A 40 4.99 -5.63 18.73
C ALA A 40 3.80 -4.65 18.68
N THR A 41 3.00 -4.71 17.61
CA THR A 41 1.79 -3.89 17.48
C THR A 41 0.74 -4.31 18.51
N ILE A 42 0.50 -5.60 18.65
CA ILE A 42 -0.46 -6.15 19.62
C ILE A 42 -0.02 -5.85 21.05
N GLU A 43 1.25 -6.08 21.37
CA GLU A 43 1.81 -5.77 22.70
C GLU A 43 1.66 -4.29 23.06
N LYS A 44 1.83 -3.40 22.07
CA LYS A 44 1.76 -1.95 22.30
C LYS A 44 0.36 -1.41 22.38
N PHE A 45 -0.57 -1.91 21.54
CA PHE A 45 -1.90 -1.31 21.32
C PHE A 45 -3.06 -2.25 21.64
N GLY A 46 -2.80 -3.52 21.99
CA GLY A 46 -3.81 -4.50 22.38
C GLY A 46 -4.51 -5.21 21.20
N GLY A 47 -4.29 -4.79 19.96
CA GLY A 47 -4.91 -5.42 18.79
C GLY A 47 -4.62 -4.65 17.49
N ILE A 48 -5.09 -5.20 16.37
CA ILE A 48 -4.99 -4.59 15.03
C ILE A 48 -6.40 -4.53 14.43
N HIS A 49 -6.91 -3.34 14.16
CA HIS A 49 -8.24 -3.14 13.57
C HIS A 49 -8.17 -2.56 12.15
N ILE A 50 -7.10 -1.83 11.86
CA ILE A 50 -6.91 -1.15 10.56
C ILE A 50 -5.51 -1.44 10.07
N VAL A 51 -5.39 -1.91 8.83
CA VAL A 51 -4.11 -2.04 8.12
C VAL A 51 -4.14 -1.20 6.85
N VAL A 52 -3.12 -0.36 6.67
CA VAL A 52 -2.93 0.41 5.44
C VAL A 52 -1.58 0.03 4.82
N ASN A 53 -1.60 -0.71 3.73
CA ASN A 53 -0.41 -1.15 3.01
C ASN A 53 0.05 -0.08 2.03
N CYS A 54 1.08 0.68 2.41
CA CYS A 54 1.69 1.72 1.57
C CYS A 54 3.11 1.37 1.09
N ALA A 55 3.72 0.30 1.63
CA ALA A 55 5.06 -0.11 1.24
C ALA A 55 5.12 -0.45 -0.26
N GLY A 56 6.12 0.08 -0.95
CA GLY A 56 6.30 -0.17 -2.37
C GLY A 56 7.40 0.66 -2.99
N ILE A 57 7.85 0.22 -4.16
CA ILE A 57 8.86 0.91 -4.97
C ILE A 57 8.33 1.19 -6.37
N GLY A 58 8.74 2.33 -6.93
CA GLY A 58 8.54 2.64 -8.35
C GLY A 58 9.56 1.89 -9.20
N SER A 59 9.21 1.65 -10.47
CA SER A 59 10.10 1.00 -11.43
C SER A 59 9.87 1.61 -12.82
N ALA A 60 10.97 1.97 -13.48
CA ALA A 60 10.95 2.41 -14.86
C ALA A 60 12.14 1.78 -15.62
N SER A 61 11.91 0.65 -16.25
CA SER A 61 12.89 -0.04 -17.09
C SER A 61 12.20 -0.73 -18.26
N LYS A 62 12.62 -0.40 -19.49
CA LYS A 62 12.03 -0.96 -20.70
C LYS A 62 12.28 -2.46 -20.78
N THR A 63 11.34 -3.21 -21.35
CA THR A 63 11.48 -4.66 -21.62
C THR A 63 12.73 -4.97 -22.42
N VAL A 64 13.06 -4.10 -23.38
CA VAL A 64 14.35 -4.09 -24.10
C VAL A 64 14.90 -2.68 -24.08
N GLY A 65 16.06 -2.49 -23.48
CA GLY A 65 16.80 -1.23 -23.42
C GLY A 65 18.00 -1.19 -24.36
N LYS A 66 18.84 -0.16 -24.23
CA LYS A 66 20.08 -0.03 -24.99
C LYS A 66 21.08 -1.15 -24.70
N ASP A 67 21.08 -1.62 -23.45
CA ASP A 67 22.03 -2.60 -22.93
C ASP A 67 21.47 -4.05 -22.99
N GLY A 68 20.33 -4.24 -23.66
CA GLY A 68 19.70 -5.57 -23.83
C GLY A 68 18.38 -5.73 -23.10
N ALA A 69 18.08 -6.98 -22.70
CA ALA A 69 16.83 -7.34 -22.03
C ALA A 69 16.75 -6.74 -20.60
N HIS A 70 15.54 -6.43 -20.16
CA HIS A 70 15.26 -6.03 -18.78
C HIS A 70 15.83 -7.06 -17.79
N PRO A 71 16.60 -6.64 -16.78
CA PRO A 71 17.15 -7.56 -15.79
C PRO A 71 16.01 -8.25 -15.00
N LEU A 72 15.92 -9.58 -15.13
CA LEU A 72 14.85 -10.35 -14.48
C LEU A 72 14.82 -10.15 -12.96
N GLN A 73 15.98 -10.00 -12.32
CA GLN A 73 16.06 -9.76 -10.89
C GLN A 73 15.38 -8.44 -10.48
N TYR A 74 15.50 -7.40 -11.30
CA TYR A 74 14.83 -6.13 -11.01
C TYR A 74 13.30 -6.26 -11.09
N PHE A 75 12.78 -6.97 -12.09
CA PHE A 75 11.36 -7.31 -12.19
C PHE A 75 10.89 -8.08 -10.94
N LYS A 76 11.63 -9.11 -10.54
CA LYS A 76 11.32 -9.89 -9.32
C LYS A 76 11.28 -9.02 -8.09
N THR A 77 12.28 -8.17 -7.86
CA THR A 77 12.33 -7.26 -6.71
C THR A 77 11.09 -6.36 -6.62
N VAL A 78 10.63 -5.83 -7.75
CA VAL A 78 9.43 -4.99 -7.78
C VAL A 78 8.17 -5.79 -7.41
N VAL A 79 8.04 -7.01 -7.95
CA VAL A 79 6.92 -7.90 -7.62
C VAL A 79 6.98 -8.35 -6.17
N ASP A 80 8.15 -8.72 -5.68
CA ASP A 80 8.35 -9.17 -4.31
C ASP A 80 7.94 -8.09 -3.30
N ILE A 81 8.38 -6.84 -3.48
CA ILE A 81 8.05 -5.77 -2.56
C ILE A 81 6.58 -5.36 -2.69
N ASN A 82 6.13 -5.03 -3.92
CA ASN A 82 4.84 -4.40 -4.12
C ASN A 82 3.65 -5.36 -3.99
N LEU A 83 3.80 -6.60 -4.41
CA LEU A 83 2.73 -7.60 -4.43
C LEU A 83 2.88 -8.62 -3.29
N ILE A 84 4.01 -9.33 -3.25
CA ILE A 84 4.21 -10.37 -2.24
C ILE A 84 4.28 -9.74 -0.85
N GLY A 85 4.98 -8.62 -0.68
CA GLY A 85 5.06 -7.88 0.58
C GLY A 85 3.69 -7.38 1.07
N THR A 86 2.86 -6.84 0.17
CA THR A 86 1.48 -6.44 0.49
C THR A 86 0.65 -7.64 0.97
N PHE A 87 0.73 -8.78 0.28
CA PHE A 87 0.03 -10.01 0.66
C PHE A 87 0.55 -10.56 1.99
N ASN A 88 1.87 -10.52 2.22
CA ASN A 88 2.50 -11.01 3.44
C ASN A 88 1.99 -10.25 4.69
N VAL A 89 1.98 -8.92 4.65
CA VAL A 89 1.44 -8.11 5.75
C VAL A 89 -0.05 -8.37 5.94
N LEU A 90 -0.83 -8.39 4.85
CA LEU A 90 -2.27 -8.57 4.87
C LEU A 90 -2.65 -9.90 5.53
N ARG A 91 -2.08 -11.02 5.07
CA ARG A 91 -2.44 -12.37 5.55
C ARG A 91 -2.12 -12.58 7.03
N LEU A 92 -0.97 -12.05 7.49
CA LEU A 92 -0.55 -12.18 8.88
C LEU A 92 -1.38 -11.27 9.80
N ALA A 93 -1.68 -10.05 9.38
CA ALA A 93 -2.54 -9.15 10.13
C ALA A 93 -3.99 -9.66 10.21
N ALA A 94 -4.51 -10.27 9.14
CA ALA A 94 -5.87 -10.81 9.11
C ALA A 94 -6.09 -11.92 10.16
N VAL A 95 -5.07 -12.72 10.47
CA VAL A 95 -5.15 -13.74 11.55
C VAL A 95 -5.45 -13.06 12.89
N GLU A 96 -4.74 -11.99 13.21
CA GLU A 96 -4.91 -11.27 14.46
C GLU A 96 -6.20 -10.43 14.49
N MET A 97 -6.58 -9.84 13.37
CA MET A 97 -7.87 -9.16 13.24
C MET A 97 -9.05 -10.07 13.50
N GLY A 98 -8.97 -11.33 13.08
CA GLY A 98 -10.02 -12.35 13.35
C GLY A 98 -10.21 -12.69 14.82
N ASN A 99 -9.28 -12.29 15.69
CA ASN A 99 -9.36 -12.45 17.14
C ASN A 99 -9.97 -11.23 17.86
N ASN A 100 -10.25 -10.13 17.13
CA ASN A 100 -10.87 -8.95 17.71
C ASN A 100 -12.32 -9.24 18.13
N GLU A 101 -12.77 -8.57 19.19
CA GLU A 101 -14.20 -8.52 19.50
C GLU A 101 -14.93 -7.79 18.37
N PRO A 102 -15.98 -8.38 17.80
CA PRO A 102 -16.72 -7.77 16.71
C PRO A 102 -17.37 -6.44 17.12
N GLY A 103 -17.18 -5.41 16.31
CA GLY A 103 -17.85 -4.14 16.45
C GLY A 103 -19.27 -4.13 15.86
N GLU A 104 -19.74 -2.94 15.49
CA GLU A 104 -21.01 -2.77 14.78
C GLU A 104 -21.00 -3.59 13.47
N ASP A 105 -22.12 -4.18 13.10
CA ASP A 105 -22.28 -5.07 11.93
C ASP A 105 -21.37 -6.32 11.94
N GLY A 106 -20.69 -6.63 13.05
CA GLY A 106 -19.80 -7.77 13.17
C GLY A 106 -18.41 -7.52 12.57
N GLU A 107 -18.02 -6.25 12.35
CA GLU A 107 -16.71 -5.91 11.81
C GLU A 107 -15.58 -6.15 12.82
N CYS A 108 -14.58 -6.95 12.41
CA CYS A 108 -13.34 -7.21 13.18
C CYS A 108 -12.16 -6.40 12.65
N GLY A 109 -12.24 -5.86 11.45
CA GLY A 109 -11.19 -5.00 10.90
C GLY A 109 -11.33 -4.64 9.43
N VAL A 110 -10.48 -3.72 8.99
CA VAL A 110 -10.43 -3.25 7.59
C VAL A 110 -8.99 -3.15 7.09
N ILE A 111 -8.76 -3.62 5.88
CA ILE A 111 -7.48 -3.58 5.19
C ILE A 111 -7.61 -2.70 3.95
N VAL A 112 -6.73 -1.72 3.81
CA VAL A 112 -6.63 -0.85 2.65
C VAL A 112 -5.28 -1.04 1.98
N ASN A 113 -5.28 -1.55 0.75
CA ASN A 113 -4.07 -1.75 -0.04
C ASN A 113 -3.82 -0.58 -0.99
N THR A 114 -2.56 -0.33 -1.32
CA THR A 114 -2.16 0.70 -2.28
C THR A 114 -1.73 0.06 -3.60
N ALA A 115 -2.59 0.15 -4.61
CA ALA A 115 -2.25 -0.17 -6.00
C ALA A 115 -1.64 1.05 -6.72
N SER A 116 -2.04 1.30 -7.94
CA SER A 116 -1.74 2.48 -8.76
C SER A 116 -2.66 2.50 -9.97
N VAL A 117 -2.92 3.67 -10.56
CA VAL A 117 -3.52 3.73 -11.90
C VAL A 117 -2.67 2.99 -12.94
N ALA A 118 -1.37 2.82 -12.71
CA ALA A 118 -0.50 2.00 -13.54
C ALA A 118 -0.88 0.51 -13.59
N ALA A 119 -1.75 0.05 -12.70
CA ALA A 119 -2.36 -1.28 -12.80
C ALA A 119 -3.23 -1.43 -14.05
N PHE A 120 -3.77 -0.32 -14.54
CA PHE A 120 -4.68 -0.22 -15.69
C PHE A 120 -4.03 0.48 -16.88
N ASP A 121 -3.35 1.59 -16.62
CA ASP A 121 -2.85 2.55 -17.60
C ASP A 121 -1.32 2.70 -17.49
N GLY A 122 -0.59 1.57 -17.44
CA GLY A 122 0.87 1.56 -17.29
C GLY A 122 1.60 2.24 -18.45
N GLN A 123 2.68 2.94 -18.13
CA GLN A 123 3.51 3.68 -19.09
C GLN A 123 4.70 2.84 -19.56
N ILE A 124 5.42 3.36 -20.56
CA ILE A 124 6.67 2.77 -21.05
C ILE A 124 7.65 2.55 -19.89
N GLY A 125 8.17 1.32 -19.80
CA GLY A 125 9.10 0.93 -18.73
C GLY A 125 8.46 0.46 -17.44
N GLN A 126 7.14 0.46 -17.32
CA GLN A 126 6.43 0.08 -16.10
C GLN A 126 5.94 -1.37 -16.06
N ALA A 127 6.45 -2.27 -16.92
CA ALA A 127 5.95 -3.65 -17.00
C ALA A 127 5.94 -4.36 -15.63
N GLY A 128 7.03 -4.33 -14.86
CA GLY A 128 7.11 -4.93 -13.53
C GLY A 128 6.23 -4.20 -12.49
N TYR A 129 6.24 -2.87 -12.53
CA TYR A 129 5.41 -2.05 -11.65
C TYR A 129 3.92 -2.28 -11.91
N SER A 130 3.49 -2.20 -13.16
CA SER A 130 2.10 -2.44 -13.56
C SER A 130 1.64 -3.85 -13.22
N ALA A 131 2.47 -4.88 -13.48
CA ALA A 131 2.17 -6.25 -13.10
C ALA A 131 1.98 -6.39 -11.59
N SER A 132 2.88 -5.80 -10.77
CA SER A 132 2.77 -5.85 -9.32
C SER A 132 1.49 -5.17 -8.81
N LYS A 133 1.17 -3.98 -9.34
CA LYS A 133 0.00 -3.20 -8.91
C LYS A 133 -1.32 -3.78 -9.45
N ALA A 134 -1.31 -4.38 -10.66
CA ALA A 134 -2.44 -5.16 -11.16
C ALA A 134 -2.68 -6.43 -10.33
N GLY A 135 -1.63 -7.06 -9.82
CA GLY A 135 -1.73 -8.17 -8.88
C GLY A 135 -2.44 -7.76 -7.59
N VAL A 136 -2.11 -6.59 -7.02
CA VAL A 136 -2.80 -6.04 -5.83
C VAL A 136 -4.29 -5.80 -6.12
N VAL A 137 -4.63 -5.24 -7.28
CA VAL A 137 -6.04 -5.09 -7.71
C VAL A 137 -6.71 -6.45 -7.83
N GLY A 138 -6.06 -7.41 -8.51
CA GLY A 138 -6.63 -8.73 -8.78
C GLY A 138 -6.88 -9.56 -7.51
N MET A 139 -6.07 -9.39 -6.45
CA MET A 139 -6.26 -10.12 -5.20
C MET A 139 -7.28 -9.46 -4.26
N THR A 140 -7.72 -8.22 -4.50
CA THR A 140 -8.60 -7.47 -3.60
C THR A 140 -9.93 -8.20 -3.36
N LEU A 141 -10.68 -8.49 -4.40
CA LEU A 141 -11.99 -9.12 -4.28
C LEU A 141 -11.94 -10.57 -3.77
N PRO A 142 -11.05 -11.45 -4.25
CA PRO A 142 -10.89 -12.79 -3.68
C PRO A 142 -10.62 -12.76 -2.18
N ILE A 143 -9.68 -11.92 -1.71
CA ILE A 143 -9.35 -11.83 -0.28
C ILE A 143 -10.52 -11.25 0.52
N ALA A 144 -11.23 -10.24 0.00
CA ALA A 144 -12.44 -9.72 0.65
C ALA A 144 -13.49 -10.81 0.85
N ARG A 145 -13.63 -11.73 -0.12
CA ARG A 145 -14.53 -12.91 -0.01
C ARG A 145 -14.03 -13.93 1.00
N ASP A 146 -12.74 -14.21 1.01
CA ASP A 146 -12.12 -15.17 1.96
C ASP A 146 -12.31 -14.71 3.40
N LEU A 147 -12.13 -13.42 3.66
CA LEU A 147 -12.14 -12.82 4.99
C LEU A 147 -13.53 -12.34 5.45
N ALA A 148 -14.54 -12.39 4.60
CA ALA A 148 -15.90 -11.93 4.91
C ALA A 148 -16.49 -12.60 6.15
N ARG A 149 -16.27 -13.92 6.33
CA ARG A 149 -16.76 -14.66 7.50
C ARG A 149 -16.06 -14.29 8.80
N MET A 150 -14.91 -13.64 8.72
CA MET A 150 -14.14 -13.14 9.85
C MET A 150 -14.48 -11.69 10.18
N GLY A 151 -15.45 -11.08 9.48
CA GLY A 151 -15.79 -9.67 9.66
C GLY A 151 -14.69 -8.70 9.22
N ILE A 152 -13.84 -9.10 8.26
CA ILE A 152 -12.73 -8.27 7.79
C ILE A 152 -13.01 -7.78 6.37
N ARG A 153 -12.99 -6.46 6.17
CA ARG A 153 -13.15 -5.83 4.86
C ARG A 153 -11.78 -5.60 4.20
N VAL A 154 -11.73 -5.70 2.87
CA VAL A 154 -10.52 -5.44 2.09
C VAL A 154 -10.86 -4.55 0.91
N ASN A 155 -10.22 -3.40 0.83
CA ASN A 155 -10.35 -2.47 -0.30
C ASN A 155 -8.97 -2.06 -0.80
N THR A 156 -8.92 -1.54 -2.01
CA THR A 156 -7.69 -1.06 -2.63
C THR A 156 -7.90 0.35 -3.17
N ILE A 157 -6.94 1.23 -2.94
CA ILE A 157 -6.86 2.53 -3.60
C ILE A 157 -5.84 2.41 -4.73
N ALA A 158 -6.18 2.89 -5.90
CA ALA A 158 -5.29 3.00 -7.06
C ALA A 158 -5.00 4.49 -7.34
N PRO A 159 -3.99 5.08 -6.67
CA PRO A 159 -3.66 6.48 -6.85
C PRO A 159 -3.13 6.78 -8.26
N GLY A 160 -3.43 7.98 -8.75
CA GLY A 160 -2.72 8.59 -9.85
C GLY A 160 -1.35 9.12 -9.40
N ILE A 161 -1.05 10.36 -9.75
CA ILE A 161 0.26 10.95 -9.47
C ILE A 161 0.13 11.88 -8.28
N PHE A 162 0.84 11.54 -7.20
CA PHE A 162 0.81 12.25 -5.93
C PHE A 162 2.17 12.88 -5.61
N ASP A 163 2.15 14.03 -4.94
CA ASP A 163 3.34 14.73 -4.45
C ASP A 163 3.89 14.00 -3.22
N THR A 164 4.79 13.07 -3.49
CA THR A 164 5.39 12.19 -2.50
C THR A 164 6.91 12.23 -2.60
N PRO A 165 7.67 11.79 -1.59
CA PRO A 165 9.13 11.67 -1.69
C PRO A 165 9.59 10.84 -2.90
N MET A 166 8.83 9.82 -3.29
CA MET A 166 9.11 9.03 -4.50
C MET A 166 9.03 9.91 -5.77
N MET A 167 8.03 10.78 -5.87
CA MET A 167 7.85 11.69 -7.00
C MET A 167 8.84 12.88 -6.93
N ALA A 168 9.24 13.30 -5.73
CA ALA A 168 10.22 14.36 -5.55
C ALA A 168 11.61 14.00 -6.11
N MET A 169 11.94 12.71 -6.20
CA MET A 169 13.18 12.22 -6.81
C MET A 169 13.14 12.25 -8.35
N ALA A 170 11.98 12.42 -8.97
CA ALA A 170 11.85 12.54 -10.42
C ALA A 170 12.27 13.94 -10.90
N SER A 171 12.96 14.01 -12.05
CA SER A 171 13.33 15.27 -12.66
C SER A 171 12.10 16.06 -13.16
N ASP A 172 12.23 17.37 -13.32
CA ASP A 172 11.17 18.21 -13.88
C ASP A 172 10.72 17.75 -15.27
N GLN A 173 11.63 17.19 -16.07
CA GLN A 173 11.33 16.59 -17.37
C GLN A 173 10.33 15.42 -17.28
N VAL A 174 10.27 14.74 -16.12
CA VAL A 174 9.29 13.68 -15.85
C VAL A 174 8.05 14.24 -15.18
N ARG A 175 8.20 15.17 -14.23
CA ARG A 175 7.08 15.72 -13.44
C ARG A 175 6.15 16.60 -14.26
N SER A 176 6.69 17.51 -15.07
CA SER A 176 5.87 18.48 -15.81
C SER A 176 4.87 17.84 -16.77
N PRO A 177 5.25 16.87 -17.63
CA PRO A 177 4.28 16.18 -18.48
C PRO A 177 3.19 15.45 -17.70
N LEU A 178 3.53 14.89 -16.54
CA LEU A 178 2.56 14.18 -15.69
C LEU A 178 1.51 15.12 -15.09
N ILE A 179 1.92 16.33 -14.68
CA ILE A 179 0.99 17.37 -14.22
C ILE A 179 0.12 17.85 -15.38
N GLU A 180 0.68 18.01 -16.57
CA GLU A 180 -0.06 18.42 -17.77
C GLU A 180 -1.12 17.42 -18.19
N MET A 181 -0.86 16.12 -18.00
CA MET A 181 -1.82 15.04 -18.27
C MET A 181 -3.00 15.05 -17.28
N THR A 182 -2.84 15.60 -16.09
CA THR A 182 -3.92 15.72 -15.11
C THR A 182 -4.93 16.77 -15.58
N GLN A 183 -6.16 16.35 -15.81
CA GLN A 183 -7.18 17.24 -16.39
C GLN A 183 -7.65 18.30 -15.38
N PHE A 184 -8.04 17.88 -14.20
CA PHE A 184 -8.51 18.73 -13.11
C PHE A 184 -8.47 18.01 -11.77
N PRO A 185 -7.98 18.65 -10.70
CA PRO A 185 -7.23 19.91 -10.70
C PRO A 185 -5.83 19.76 -11.36
N LYS A 186 -5.30 20.82 -11.94
CA LYS A 186 -3.99 20.86 -12.64
C LYS A 186 -2.81 20.84 -11.65
N ARG A 187 -2.68 19.78 -10.88
CA ARG A 187 -1.61 19.56 -9.89
C ARG A 187 -1.46 18.09 -9.57
N LEU A 188 -0.41 17.74 -8.87
CA LEU A 188 -0.28 16.45 -8.22
C LEU A 188 -1.31 16.31 -7.09
N GLY A 189 -1.76 15.09 -6.84
CA GLY A 189 -2.53 14.76 -5.64
C GLY A 189 -1.70 14.96 -4.37
N LEU A 190 -2.33 15.31 -3.28
CA LEU A 190 -1.66 15.50 -1.99
C LEU A 190 -1.81 14.23 -1.13
N PRO A 191 -0.79 13.85 -0.32
CA PRO A 191 -0.89 12.70 0.57
C PRO A 191 -2.14 12.73 1.48
N GLN A 192 -2.57 13.93 1.89
CA GLN A 192 -3.78 14.13 2.70
C GLN A 192 -5.07 13.72 1.96
N GLU A 193 -5.09 13.84 0.64
CA GLU A 193 -6.25 13.42 -0.17
C GLU A 193 -6.34 11.89 -0.22
N TYR A 194 -5.20 11.20 -0.28
CA TYR A 194 -5.14 9.75 -0.11
C TYR A 194 -5.62 9.34 1.29
N ALA A 195 -5.09 9.97 2.34
CA ALA A 195 -5.48 9.70 3.71
C ALA A 195 -6.98 9.94 3.97
N SER A 196 -7.57 10.96 3.34
CA SER A 196 -9.00 11.24 3.40
C SER A 196 -9.85 10.10 2.84
N LEU A 197 -9.42 9.50 1.71
CA LEU A 197 -10.10 8.33 1.15
C LEU A 197 -9.92 7.09 2.04
N VAL A 198 -8.73 6.87 2.60
CA VAL A 198 -8.51 5.79 3.59
C VAL A 198 -9.48 5.96 4.76
N LYS A 199 -9.57 7.16 5.33
CA LYS A 199 -10.51 7.46 6.42
C LYS A 199 -11.95 7.14 6.02
N HIS A 200 -12.37 7.56 4.83
CA HIS A 200 -13.72 7.26 4.33
C HIS A 200 -13.97 5.75 4.21
N ILE A 201 -13.00 4.97 3.70
CA ILE A 201 -13.11 3.50 3.62
C ILE A 201 -13.24 2.88 5.02
N VAL A 202 -12.50 3.38 6.00
CA VAL A 202 -12.59 2.92 7.39
C VAL A 202 -13.97 3.18 7.97
N GLU A 203 -14.51 4.39 7.79
CA GLU A 203 -15.79 4.83 8.35
C GLU A 203 -17.01 4.30 7.61
N ASN A 204 -16.87 3.92 6.35
CA ASN A 204 -17.95 3.39 5.53
C ASN A 204 -17.91 1.85 5.48
N THR A 205 -18.58 1.22 6.44
CA THR A 205 -18.56 -0.24 6.64
C THR A 205 -19.17 -1.03 5.48
N PHE A 206 -19.91 -0.36 4.56
CA PHE A 206 -20.48 -1.02 3.39
C PHE A 206 -19.51 -1.17 2.20
N LEU A 207 -18.37 -0.46 2.23
CA LEU A 207 -17.31 -0.61 1.23
C LEU A 207 -16.48 -1.86 1.49
N ASN A 208 -16.56 -2.84 0.60
CA ASN A 208 -15.77 -4.08 0.68
C ASN A 208 -15.50 -4.67 -0.71
N GLY A 209 -14.28 -5.08 -0.96
CA GLY A 209 -13.87 -5.75 -2.20
C GLY A 209 -13.63 -4.82 -3.39
N GLU A 210 -13.59 -3.51 -3.19
CA GLU A 210 -13.52 -2.52 -4.29
C GLU A 210 -12.10 -2.00 -4.50
N THR A 211 -11.83 -1.61 -5.75
CA THR A 211 -10.62 -0.86 -6.12
C THR A 211 -11.01 0.52 -6.62
N ILE A 212 -10.66 1.54 -5.85
CA ILE A 212 -11.04 2.94 -6.12
C ILE A 212 -9.85 3.67 -6.77
N ARG A 213 -10.05 4.19 -7.97
CA ARG A 213 -9.06 5.08 -8.63
C ARG A 213 -9.18 6.49 -8.03
N LEU A 214 -8.04 7.06 -7.65
CA LEU A 214 -7.98 8.38 -7.02
C LEU A 214 -7.01 9.30 -7.77
#